data_ea6cb3b416b2fc3fdbe0c291f00eb3a4
#
_entry.id   ea6cb3b416b2fc3fdbe0c291f00eb3a4
#
_cell.length_a   1.000
_cell.length_b   1.000
_cell.length_c   1.000
_cell.angle_alpha   90.00
_cell.angle_beta   90.00
_cell.angle_gamma   90.00
#
_symmetry.space_group_name_H-M   'P 1'
#
loop_
_entity.id
_entity.type
_entity.pdbx_description
1 polymer ?
#
loop_
_entity_poly.entity_id
_entity_poly.type
_entity_poly.pdbx_seq_one_letter_code
_entity_poly.pdbx_strand_id
1 'polypeptide(L)'
;VTNLWTVHQFRGELNRLLDDRARGGILMIGLENFKRINAEYSYDYGDKVLALIGDKLREGVRHNCHVFRMDGANFAIVMQDAGVERIVEYKKFVDSFMRNLVVSGQVVHLRFKAAAAFFPEDGEFLDQIQSNLFYALDHAKLTNTDDIVFYSKELFAQKKYMTRLKDAIRECVEEDCTGFRIVMQPIVETKSEVCDAAEVLLRFTHPEFGVISPMDFIPILENSKEIIRVGKWVIDRSLQTLAEWRKQIGHMPLKRLQINVSYVQFKDPELLGYV
;
A
#
# COMPACT_ATOMS: atom_id res chain seq x y z
N VAL A 1 26.79 11.16 10.35
CA VAL A 1 26.08 12.13 9.52
C VAL A 1 25.14 13.01 10.35
N THR A 2 24.23 12.44 11.11
CA THR A 2 23.37 13.15 12.05
C THR A 2 23.87 12.91 13.46
N ASN A 3 24.02 13.91 14.31
CA ASN A 3 24.37 13.73 15.73
C ASN A 3 23.19 13.16 16.55
N LEU A 4 22.33 12.34 15.93
CA LEU A 4 21.22 11.69 16.56
C LEU A 4 21.59 10.30 17.08
N TRP A 5 20.81 9.81 18.00
CA TRP A 5 20.88 8.44 18.45
C TRP A 5 20.54 7.49 17.29
N THR A 6 21.22 6.35 17.25
CA THR A 6 21.10 5.36 16.19
C THR A 6 19.93 4.41 16.42
N VAL A 7 19.61 3.58 15.41
CA VAL A 7 18.63 2.50 15.55
C VAL A 7 18.97 1.54 16.69
N HIS A 8 20.27 1.30 16.96
CA HIS A 8 20.69 0.45 18.09
C HIS A 8 20.32 1.08 19.44
N GLN A 9 20.53 2.40 19.57
CA GLN A 9 20.15 3.14 20.78
C GLN A 9 18.62 3.25 20.91
N PHE A 10 17.87 3.36 19.79
CA PHE A 10 16.41 3.27 19.79
C PHE A 10 15.94 1.94 20.40
N ARG A 11 16.53 0.82 19.95
CA ARG A 11 16.19 -0.51 20.48
C ARG A 11 16.48 -0.62 21.98
N GLY A 12 17.63 -0.12 22.42
CA GLY A 12 18.01 -0.12 23.83
C GLY A 12 17.07 0.73 24.69
N GLU A 13 16.73 1.94 24.25
CA GLU A 13 15.85 2.84 24.99
C GLU A 13 14.41 2.31 25.05
N LEU A 14 13.88 1.79 23.94
CA LEU A 14 12.53 1.24 23.94
C LEU A 14 12.43 -0.01 24.80
N ASN A 15 13.44 -0.92 24.78
CA ASN A 15 13.47 -2.06 25.70
C ASN A 15 13.48 -1.61 27.16
N ARG A 16 14.33 -0.63 27.51
CA ARG A 16 14.36 -0.06 28.87
C ARG A 16 13.00 0.46 29.30
N LEU A 17 12.32 1.24 28.43
CA LEU A 17 10.99 1.79 28.74
C LEU A 17 9.93 0.69 28.92
N LEU A 18 10.01 -0.37 28.12
CA LEU A 18 9.10 -1.53 28.22
C LEU A 18 9.35 -2.32 29.52
N ASP A 19 10.63 -2.55 29.88
CA ASP A 19 11.02 -3.23 31.14
C ASP A 19 10.57 -2.42 32.36
N ASP A 20 10.68 -1.08 32.29
CA ASP A 20 10.21 -0.15 33.33
C ASP A 20 8.67 -0.02 33.36
N ARG A 21 7.95 -0.71 32.47
CA ARG A 21 6.49 -0.60 32.29
C ARG A 21 6.03 0.83 32.00
N ALA A 22 6.89 1.61 31.38
CA ALA A 22 6.56 2.96 30.97
C ALA A 22 5.52 2.95 29.82
N ARG A 23 4.79 4.04 29.72
CA ARG A 23 3.85 4.28 28.64
C ARG A 23 4.31 5.44 27.80
N GLY A 24 3.91 5.48 26.55
CA GLY A 24 4.24 6.61 25.68
C GLY A 24 3.90 6.35 24.23
N GLY A 25 4.31 7.31 23.40
CA GLY A 25 4.09 7.24 21.96
C GLY A 25 5.39 7.37 21.18
N ILE A 26 5.39 6.79 20.01
CA ILE A 26 6.49 6.91 19.04
C ILE A 26 5.93 7.51 17.78
N LEU A 27 6.51 8.64 17.33
CA LEU A 27 6.26 9.19 16.02
C LEU A 27 7.40 8.78 15.10
N MET A 28 7.08 8.13 13.98
CA MET A 28 8.03 7.81 12.91
C MET A 28 7.78 8.70 11.72
N ILE A 29 8.83 9.27 11.17
CA ILE A 29 8.83 10.16 10.02
C ILE A 29 9.68 9.52 8.93
N GLY A 30 9.13 9.35 7.74
CA GLY A 30 9.85 8.86 6.56
C GLY A 30 9.86 9.89 5.44
N LEU A 31 11.04 10.34 5.03
CA LEU A 31 11.18 11.25 3.90
C LEU A 31 10.82 10.53 2.60
N GLU A 32 10.09 11.24 1.74
CA GLU A 32 9.78 10.76 0.40
C GLU A 32 10.83 11.19 -0.61
N ASN A 33 11.07 10.33 -1.58
CA ASN A 33 11.96 10.62 -2.72
C ASN A 33 13.38 11.11 -2.35
N PHE A 34 13.88 10.79 -1.15
CA PHE A 34 15.21 11.22 -0.69
C PHE A 34 16.34 10.70 -1.60
N LYS A 35 16.16 9.53 -2.23
CA LYS A 35 17.09 9.01 -3.24
C LYS A 35 17.27 9.98 -4.41
N ARG A 36 16.23 10.74 -4.78
CA ARG A 36 16.29 11.73 -5.86
C ARG A 36 17.19 12.91 -5.46
N ILE A 37 17.14 13.35 -4.21
CA ILE A 37 18.04 14.39 -3.69
C ILE A 37 19.50 13.96 -3.82
N ASN A 38 19.83 12.72 -3.44
CA ASN A 38 21.18 12.19 -3.61
C ASN A 38 21.62 12.11 -5.07
N ALA A 39 20.68 11.77 -5.98
CA ALA A 39 20.97 11.67 -7.40
C ALA A 39 21.11 13.03 -8.08
N GLU A 40 20.32 14.04 -7.70
CA GLU A 40 20.30 15.38 -8.30
C GLU A 40 21.44 16.27 -7.78
N TYR A 41 21.81 16.12 -6.50
CA TYR A 41 22.82 17.01 -5.87
C TYR A 41 24.12 16.27 -5.54
N SER A 42 24.11 15.34 -4.61
CA SER A 42 25.17 14.39 -4.23
C SER A 42 24.81 13.70 -2.92
N TYR A 43 25.53 12.65 -2.56
CA TYR A 43 25.41 12.02 -1.24
C TYR A 43 25.81 12.97 -0.11
N ASP A 44 26.88 13.77 -0.27
CA ASP A 44 27.31 14.76 0.73
C ASP A 44 26.24 15.82 0.98
N TYR A 45 25.52 16.22 -0.06
CA TYR A 45 24.41 17.16 0.10
C TYR A 45 23.22 16.53 0.83
N GLY A 46 22.86 15.31 0.48
CA GLY A 46 21.83 14.55 1.20
C GLY A 46 22.18 14.36 2.68
N ASP A 47 23.44 14.12 2.99
CA ASP A 47 23.94 14.00 4.36
C ASP A 47 23.76 15.33 5.15
N LYS A 48 24.01 16.48 4.53
CA LYS A 48 23.74 17.80 5.13
C LYS A 48 22.25 18.02 5.38
N VAL A 49 21.40 17.60 4.42
CA VAL A 49 19.94 17.66 4.59
C VAL A 49 19.51 16.84 5.80
N LEU A 50 19.99 15.59 5.92
CA LEU A 50 19.65 14.72 7.05
C LEU A 50 20.17 15.26 8.39
N ALA A 51 21.38 15.84 8.41
CA ALA A 51 21.94 16.45 9.60
C ALA A 51 21.08 17.61 10.07
N LEU A 52 20.71 18.51 9.17
CA LEU A 52 19.88 19.67 9.49
C LEU A 52 18.49 19.25 9.98
N ILE A 53 17.85 18.25 9.36
CA ILE A 53 16.58 17.71 9.84
C ILE A 53 16.74 17.17 11.26
N GLY A 54 17.81 16.41 11.52
CA GLY A 54 18.11 15.88 12.85
C GLY A 54 18.26 16.97 13.90
N ASP A 55 18.96 18.06 13.57
CA ASP A 55 19.12 19.22 14.48
C ASP A 55 17.76 19.90 14.73
N LYS A 56 16.96 20.12 13.68
CA LYS A 56 15.61 20.66 13.82
C LYS A 56 14.67 19.79 14.64
N LEU A 57 14.69 18.48 14.45
CA LEU A 57 13.91 17.56 15.26
C LEU A 57 14.29 17.64 16.75
N ARG A 58 15.58 17.82 17.07
CA ARG A 58 16.03 18.02 18.46
C ARG A 58 15.56 19.34 19.08
N GLU A 59 15.41 20.40 18.28
CA GLU A 59 14.88 21.68 18.79
C GLU A 59 13.45 21.54 19.34
N GLY A 60 12.64 20.62 18.77
CA GLY A 60 11.27 20.36 19.22
C GLY A 60 11.15 19.42 20.42
N VAL A 61 12.27 18.84 20.88
CA VAL A 61 12.26 17.85 21.97
C VAL A 61 12.15 18.53 23.32
N ARG A 62 11.22 18.06 24.15
CA ARG A 62 11.05 18.40 25.56
C ARG A 62 11.58 17.26 26.44
N HIS A 63 11.54 17.43 27.77
CA HIS A 63 11.91 16.37 28.73
C HIS A 63 11.20 15.05 28.40
N ASN A 64 11.89 13.94 28.55
CA ASN A 64 11.41 12.57 28.28
C ASN A 64 11.09 12.28 26.79
N CYS A 65 11.78 12.99 25.88
CA CYS A 65 11.71 12.69 24.45
C CYS A 65 13.11 12.50 23.87
N HIS A 66 13.24 11.50 23.01
CA HIS A 66 14.50 11.19 22.32
C HIS A 66 14.26 11.05 20.82
N VAL A 67 15.19 11.59 20.03
CA VAL A 67 15.16 11.53 18.56
C VAL A 67 16.21 10.56 18.06
N PHE A 68 15.79 9.66 17.20
CA PHE A 68 16.62 8.60 16.65
C PHE A 68 16.68 8.68 15.14
N ARG A 69 17.84 8.36 14.60
CA ARG A 69 18.03 8.11 13.18
C ARG A 69 17.78 6.64 12.92
N MET A 70 16.79 6.35 12.13
CA MET A 70 16.46 4.99 11.69
C MET A 70 17.11 4.68 10.33
N ASP A 71 16.86 3.50 9.79
CA ASP A 71 17.39 3.09 8.50
C ASP A 71 16.86 3.97 7.35
N GLY A 72 17.69 4.17 6.35
CA GLY A 72 17.36 4.98 5.17
C GLY A 72 17.17 6.46 5.48
N ALA A 73 16.03 7.03 5.12
CA ALA A 73 15.65 8.42 5.36
C ALA A 73 14.51 8.53 6.41
N ASN A 74 14.54 7.67 7.44
CA ASN A 74 13.55 7.62 8.49
C ASN A 74 14.10 8.15 9.81
N PHE A 75 13.22 8.75 10.62
CA PHE A 75 13.49 9.23 11.97
C PHE A 75 12.40 8.73 12.90
N ALA A 76 12.77 8.43 14.15
CA ALA A 76 11.82 8.09 15.19
C ALA A 76 11.96 9.03 16.37
N ILE A 77 10.86 9.44 16.94
CA ILE A 77 10.78 10.27 18.13
C ILE A 77 10.02 9.47 19.19
N VAL A 78 10.71 9.04 20.24
CA VAL A 78 10.14 8.35 21.39
C VAL A 78 9.77 9.40 22.43
N MET A 79 8.53 9.37 22.89
CA MET A 79 7.96 10.35 23.83
C MET A 79 7.32 9.58 24.99
N GLN A 80 8.00 9.57 26.13
CA GLN A 80 7.42 8.95 27.34
C GLN A 80 6.22 9.79 27.82
N ASP A 81 5.19 9.09 28.34
CA ASP A 81 3.93 9.68 28.82
C ASP A 81 3.18 10.52 27.78
N ALA A 82 3.40 10.24 26.49
CA ALA A 82 2.74 10.97 25.40
C ALA A 82 1.49 10.21 24.91
N GLY A 83 0.39 10.93 24.83
CA GLY A 83 -0.82 10.54 24.12
C GLY A 83 -0.89 11.12 22.69
N VAL A 84 -2.01 10.92 22.04
CA VAL A 84 -2.29 11.35 20.65
C VAL A 84 -2.01 12.87 20.46
N GLU A 85 -2.45 13.68 21.39
CA GLU A 85 -2.33 15.15 21.32
C GLU A 85 -0.89 15.61 21.18
N ARG A 86 0.02 15.02 21.98
CA ARG A 86 1.45 15.34 21.94
C ARG A 86 2.13 14.89 20.65
N ILE A 87 1.73 13.73 20.11
CA ILE A 87 2.18 13.25 18.82
C ILE A 87 1.76 14.22 17.71
N VAL A 88 0.50 14.65 17.73
CA VAL A 88 -0.04 15.60 16.75
C VAL A 88 0.63 16.97 16.86
N GLU A 89 0.87 17.47 18.09
CA GLU A 89 1.59 18.73 18.33
C GLU A 89 3.01 18.67 17.74
N TYR A 90 3.73 17.59 18.01
CA TYR A 90 5.08 17.41 17.48
C TYR A 90 5.11 17.30 15.94
N LYS A 91 4.14 16.60 15.34
CA LYS A 91 4.01 16.54 13.88
C LYS A 91 3.77 17.92 13.27
N LYS A 92 2.93 18.78 13.89
CA LYS A 92 2.74 20.17 13.45
C LYS A 92 4.05 20.98 13.51
N PHE A 93 4.86 20.76 14.53
CA PHE A 93 6.19 21.34 14.62
C PHE A 93 7.07 20.90 13.45
N VAL A 94 7.06 19.60 13.10
CA VAL A 94 7.81 19.05 11.94
C VAL A 94 7.32 19.69 10.64
N ASP A 95 6.01 19.81 10.44
CA ASP A 95 5.43 20.46 9.25
C ASP A 95 5.91 21.90 9.08
N SER A 96 6.13 22.63 10.18
CA SER A 96 6.49 24.05 10.16
C SER A 96 7.85 24.30 9.52
N PHE A 97 8.80 23.37 9.62
CA PHE A 97 10.14 23.55 9.05
C PHE A 97 10.41 22.70 7.79
N MET A 98 9.74 21.54 7.62
CA MET A 98 10.02 20.65 6.51
C MET A 98 9.69 21.24 5.14
N ARG A 99 8.70 22.13 5.07
CA ARG A 99 8.27 22.76 3.80
C ARG A 99 9.26 23.77 3.26
N ASN A 100 10.09 24.37 4.16
CA ASN A 100 11.00 25.48 3.82
C ASN A 100 12.39 25.26 4.44
N LEU A 101 12.94 24.05 4.31
CA LEU A 101 14.26 23.73 4.83
C LEU A 101 15.33 24.40 3.96
N VAL A 102 16.19 25.24 4.57
CA VAL A 102 17.29 25.91 3.86
C VAL A 102 18.59 25.14 4.10
N VAL A 103 19.16 24.57 3.04
CA VAL A 103 20.42 23.82 3.08
C VAL A 103 21.44 24.50 2.19
N SER A 104 22.56 24.93 2.75
CA SER A 104 23.63 25.65 2.02
C SER A 104 23.12 26.84 1.18
N GLY A 105 22.14 27.58 1.71
CA GLY A 105 21.54 28.75 1.05
C GLY A 105 20.46 28.45 0.01
N GLN A 106 20.10 27.20 -0.19
CA GLN A 106 19.04 26.78 -1.09
C GLN A 106 17.84 26.24 -0.31
N VAL A 107 16.62 26.58 -0.76
CA VAL A 107 15.38 26.04 -0.19
C VAL A 107 15.14 24.65 -0.77
N VAL A 108 15.01 23.66 0.11
CA VAL A 108 14.71 22.27 -0.27
C VAL A 108 13.29 21.96 0.17
N HIS A 109 12.46 21.57 -0.79
CA HIS A 109 11.09 21.13 -0.53
C HIS A 109 11.07 19.64 -0.26
N LEU A 110 10.92 19.25 0.99
CA LEU A 110 10.84 17.87 1.41
C LEU A 110 9.40 17.48 1.70
N ARG A 111 9.02 16.31 1.19
CA ARG A 111 7.79 15.64 1.59
C ARG A 111 8.16 14.50 2.54
N PHE A 112 7.28 14.24 3.48
CA PHE A 112 7.43 13.13 4.41
C PHE A 112 6.07 12.53 4.74
N LYS A 113 6.09 11.28 5.16
CA LYS A 113 4.94 10.61 5.74
C LYS A 113 5.20 10.33 7.21
N ALA A 114 4.14 10.29 7.98
CA ALA A 114 4.21 10.13 9.42
C ALA A 114 3.34 8.96 9.87
N ALA A 115 3.87 8.20 10.82
CA ALA A 115 3.14 7.12 11.50
C ALA A 115 3.40 7.16 12.99
N ALA A 116 2.47 6.65 13.78
CA ALA A 116 2.63 6.57 15.22
C ALA A 116 2.12 5.25 15.78
N ALA A 117 2.73 4.84 16.88
CA ALA A 117 2.28 3.71 17.71
C ALA A 117 2.49 4.05 19.18
N PHE A 118 1.72 3.44 20.06
CA PHE A 118 1.80 3.59 21.50
C PHE A 118 2.34 2.34 22.17
N PHE A 119 3.15 2.53 23.17
CA PHE A 119 3.63 1.43 23.99
C PHE A 119 3.08 1.55 25.42
N PRO A 120 2.66 0.42 26.04
CA PRO A 120 2.68 -0.95 25.52
C PRO A 120 1.43 -1.34 24.69
N GLU A 121 0.49 -0.41 24.42
CA GLU A 121 -0.83 -0.69 23.85
C GLU A 121 -0.75 -1.36 22.45
N ASP A 122 0.18 -0.88 21.62
CA ASP A 122 0.37 -1.36 20.26
C ASP A 122 1.48 -2.41 20.13
N GLY A 123 2.00 -2.88 21.26
CA GLY A 123 2.98 -3.96 21.30
C GLY A 123 3.63 -4.09 22.68
N GLU A 124 3.78 -5.33 23.14
CA GLU A 124 4.42 -5.65 24.41
C GLU A 124 5.95 -5.82 24.29
N PHE A 125 6.44 -6.02 23.06
CA PHE A 125 7.84 -6.27 22.77
C PHE A 125 8.35 -5.31 21.70
N LEU A 126 9.63 -4.98 21.78
CA LEU A 126 10.34 -4.09 20.86
C LEU A 126 10.08 -4.42 19.39
N ASP A 127 10.27 -5.67 18.99
CA ASP A 127 10.16 -6.07 17.58
C ASP A 127 8.72 -5.92 17.06
N GLN A 128 7.74 -6.11 17.93
CA GLN A 128 6.34 -5.90 17.60
C GLN A 128 6.04 -4.42 17.37
N ILE A 129 6.43 -3.55 18.30
CA ILE A 129 6.22 -2.09 18.17
C ILE A 129 6.94 -1.55 16.95
N GLN A 130 8.20 -1.97 16.74
CA GLN A 130 8.98 -1.54 15.58
C GLN A 130 8.33 -1.98 14.26
N SER A 131 7.89 -3.23 14.17
CA SER A 131 7.18 -3.74 12.99
C SER A 131 5.87 -3.00 12.75
N ASN A 132 5.11 -2.72 13.79
CA ASN A 132 3.84 -2.00 13.72
C ASN A 132 4.02 -0.56 13.27
N LEU A 133 5.08 0.12 13.73
CA LEU A 133 5.44 1.47 13.27
C LEU A 133 5.82 1.52 11.80
N PHE A 134 6.71 0.62 11.36
CA PHE A 134 7.10 0.54 9.95
C PHE A 134 5.90 0.21 9.07
N TYR A 135 5.03 -0.66 9.55
CA TYR A 135 3.80 -0.99 8.88
C TYR A 135 2.89 0.24 8.67
N ALA A 136 2.63 1.00 9.74
CA ALA A 136 1.82 2.20 9.67
C ALA A 136 2.45 3.25 8.74
N LEU A 137 3.79 3.38 8.74
CA LEU A 137 4.52 4.29 7.86
C LEU A 137 4.40 3.88 6.38
N ASP A 138 4.51 2.59 6.08
CA ASP A 138 4.31 2.07 4.72
C ASP A 138 2.87 2.29 4.25
N HIS A 139 1.89 2.12 5.13
CA HIS A 139 0.50 2.44 4.81
C HIS A 139 0.32 3.92 4.50
N ALA A 140 0.92 4.83 5.28
CA ALA A 140 0.90 6.27 4.99
C ALA A 140 1.49 6.61 3.62
N LYS A 141 2.58 5.92 3.22
CA LYS A 141 3.19 6.08 1.89
C LYS A 141 2.29 5.55 0.77
N LEU A 142 1.67 4.38 0.95
CA LEU A 142 0.79 3.76 -0.04
C LEU A 142 -0.50 4.55 -0.27
N THR A 143 -1.11 5.06 0.79
CA THR A 143 -2.33 5.89 0.71
C THR A 143 -2.05 7.35 0.38
N ASN A 144 -0.77 7.72 0.33
CA ASN A 144 -0.29 9.09 0.08
C ASN A 144 -0.93 10.14 1.01
N THR A 145 -1.29 9.75 2.24
CA THR A 145 -1.86 10.68 3.22
C THR A 145 -0.80 11.59 3.82
N ASP A 146 -1.14 12.84 4.08
CA ASP A 146 -0.30 13.79 4.83
C ASP A 146 -0.62 13.79 6.33
N ASP A 147 -1.65 13.06 6.74
CA ASP A 147 -2.01 12.85 8.14
C ASP A 147 -1.13 11.78 8.78
N ILE A 148 -1.12 11.76 10.11
CA ILE A 148 -0.44 10.70 10.86
C ILE A 148 -1.27 9.41 10.75
N VAL A 149 -0.65 8.34 10.30
CA VAL A 149 -1.26 7.01 10.38
C VAL A 149 -0.92 6.42 11.76
N PHE A 150 -1.92 6.34 12.62
CA PHE A 150 -1.79 5.61 13.87
C PHE A 150 -1.92 4.12 13.60
N TYR A 151 -1.00 3.33 14.19
CA TYR A 151 -1.15 1.88 14.12
C TYR A 151 -2.45 1.45 14.80
N SER A 152 -3.12 0.47 14.23
CA SER A 152 -4.21 -0.25 14.90
C SER A 152 -4.18 -1.73 14.49
N LYS A 153 -4.74 -2.58 15.33
CA LYS A 153 -4.85 -4.03 15.05
C LYS A 153 -5.68 -4.30 13.81
N GLU A 154 -6.70 -3.47 13.57
CA GLU A 154 -7.58 -3.53 12.41
C GLU A 154 -6.80 -3.22 11.13
N LEU A 155 -5.99 -2.16 11.15
CA LEU A 155 -5.12 -1.78 10.03
C LEU A 155 -4.16 -2.94 9.67
N PHE A 156 -3.57 -3.58 10.68
CA PHE A 156 -2.67 -4.71 10.49
C PHE A 156 -3.41 -5.94 9.94
N ALA A 157 -4.59 -6.26 10.49
CA ALA A 157 -5.40 -7.38 10.01
C ALA A 157 -5.79 -7.19 8.54
N GLN A 158 -6.15 -5.98 8.15
CA GLN A 158 -6.49 -5.64 6.78
C GLN A 158 -5.33 -5.87 5.79
N LYS A 159 -4.11 -5.49 6.15
CA LYS A 159 -2.94 -5.76 5.29
C LYS A 159 -2.62 -7.24 5.20
N LYS A 160 -2.62 -7.94 6.33
CA LYS A 160 -2.37 -9.39 6.36
C LYS A 160 -3.37 -10.10 5.44
N TYR A 161 -4.65 -9.69 5.51
CA TYR A 161 -5.70 -10.17 4.61
C TYR A 161 -5.35 -9.87 3.15
N MET A 162 -5.02 -8.60 2.80
CA MET A 162 -4.69 -8.21 1.43
C MET A 162 -3.43 -8.89 0.89
N THR A 163 -2.41 -9.12 1.73
CA THR A 163 -1.21 -9.85 1.32
C THR A 163 -1.56 -11.30 0.99
N ARG A 164 -2.26 -12.00 1.89
CA ARG A 164 -2.69 -13.39 1.67
C ARG A 164 -3.61 -13.53 0.45
N LEU A 165 -4.51 -12.55 0.25
CA LEU A 165 -5.39 -12.52 -0.92
C LEU A 165 -4.60 -12.37 -2.23
N LYS A 166 -3.55 -11.54 -2.25
CA LYS A 166 -2.66 -11.39 -3.43
C LYS A 166 -1.95 -12.71 -3.75
N ASP A 167 -1.39 -13.37 -2.73
CA ASP A 167 -0.69 -14.63 -2.91
C ASP A 167 -1.66 -15.71 -3.42
N ALA A 168 -2.86 -15.82 -2.83
CA ALA A 168 -3.90 -16.77 -3.26
C ALA A 168 -4.40 -16.52 -4.70
N ILE A 169 -4.59 -15.26 -5.08
CA ILE A 169 -4.96 -14.91 -6.46
C ILE A 169 -3.88 -15.35 -7.43
N ARG A 170 -2.61 -15.12 -7.10
CA ARG A 170 -1.49 -15.50 -7.94
C ARG A 170 -1.42 -17.01 -8.12
N GLU A 171 -1.52 -17.77 -7.05
CA GLU A 171 -1.56 -19.24 -7.09
C GLU A 171 -2.71 -19.74 -7.98
N CYS A 172 -3.93 -19.20 -7.81
CA CYS A 172 -5.07 -19.55 -8.63
C CYS A 172 -4.87 -19.24 -10.12
N VAL A 173 -4.22 -18.12 -10.45
CA VAL A 173 -3.90 -17.79 -11.85
C VAL A 173 -2.86 -18.75 -12.42
N GLU A 174 -1.84 -19.13 -11.65
CA GLU A 174 -0.83 -20.12 -12.04
C GLU A 174 -1.44 -21.51 -12.24
N GLU A 175 -2.49 -21.87 -11.48
CA GLU A 175 -3.28 -23.11 -11.60
C GLU A 175 -4.43 -23.01 -12.62
N ASP A 176 -4.16 -22.46 -13.78
CA ASP A 176 -5.11 -22.33 -14.88
C ASP A 176 -6.40 -21.56 -14.53
N CYS A 177 -6.23 -20.47 -13.80
CA CYS A 177 -7.31 -19.59 -13.34
C CYS A 177 -8.35 -20.32 -12.47
N THR A 178 -7.91 -21.26 -11.63
CA THR A 178 -8.78 -21.94 -10.67
C THR A 178 -9.53 -20.94 -9.79
N GLY A 179 -10.82 -21.17 -9.54
CA GLY A 179 -11.70 -20.28 -8.77
C GLY A 179 -12.26 -19.10 -9.56
N PHE A 180 -11.69 -18.78 -10.73
CA PHE A 180 -12.29 -17.82 -11.64
C PHE A 180 -13.43 -18.43 -12.45
N ARG A 181 -14.47 -17.64 -12.67
CA ARG A 181 -15.59 -18.01 -13.55
C ARG A 181 -16.13 -16.78 -14.26
N ILE A 182 -16.72 -17.00 -15.42
CA ILE A 182 -17.45 -15.96 -16.12
C ILE A 182 -18.95 -16.09 -15.84
N VAL A 183 -19.64 -14.96 -15.80
CA VAL A 183 -21.11 -14.89 -15.89
C VAL A 183 -21.46 -13.97 -17.04
N MET A 184 -22.52 -14.28 -17.74
CA MET A 184 -23.00 -13.48 -18.86
C MET A 184 -24.25 -12.73 -18.44
N GLN A 185 -24.18 -11.40 -18.46
CA GLN A 185 -25.31 -10.53 -18.19
C GLN A 185 -26.02 -10.18 -19.50
N PRO A 186 -27.29 -10.54 -19.66
CA PRO A 186 -28.01 -10.28 -20.91
C PRO A 186 -28.21 -8.79 -21.11
N ILE A 187 -28.07 -8.35 -22.36
CA ILE A 187 -28.37 -6.99 -22.82
C ILE A 187 -29.60 -7.09 -23.72
N VAL A 188 -30.68 -6.45 -23.30
CA VAL A 188 -31.96 -6.46 -23.98
C VAL A 188 -32.19 -5.14 -24.70
N GLU A 189 -32.57 -5.20 -25.96
CA GLU A 189 -32.98 -4.01 -26.71
C GLU A 189 -34.36 -3.52 -26.23
N THR A 190 -34.42 -2.30 -25.77
CA THR A 190 -35.62 -1.73 -25.11
C THR A 190 -36.85 -1.70 -26.01
N LYS A 191 -36.67 -1.59 -27.33
CA LYS A 191 -37.82 -1.49 -28.28
C LYS A 191 -38.39 -2.83 -28.71
N SER A 192 -37.50 -3.81 -28.92
CA SER A 192 -37.89 -5.12 -29.46
C SER A 192 -38.01 -6.19 -28.38
N GLU A 193 -37.51 -5.90 -27.16
CA GLU A 193 -37.39 -6.82 -26.02
C GLU A 193 -36.55 -8.08 -26.37
N VAL A 194 -35.73 -8.00 -27.46
CA VAL A 194 -34.86 -9.08 -27.89
C VAL A 194 -33.57 -9.04 -27.11
N CYS A 195 -33.15 -10.19 -26.57
CA CYS A 195 -31.84 -10.39 -25.95
C CYS A 195 -30.92 -11.07 -26.97
N ASP A 196 -30.11 -10.28 -27.68
CA ASP A 196 -29.14 -10.78 -28.67
C ASP A 196 -27.69 -10.40 -28.36
N ALA A 197 -27.48 -9.81 -27.19
CA ALA A 197 -26.14 -9.46 -26.68
C ALA A 197 -26.00 -9.79 -25.21
N ALA A 198 -24.76 -9.98 -24.76
CA ALA A 198 -24.44 -10.15 -23.34
C ALA A 198 -23.10 -9.50 -22.99
N GLU A 199 -22.96 -9.08 -21.74
CA GLU A 199 -21.71 -8.65 -21.15
C GLU A 199 -21.11 -9.81 -20.34
N VAL A 200 -19.82 -10.07 -20.56
CA VAL A 200 -19.04 -11.05 -19.79
C VAL A 200 -18.46 -10.40 -18.56
N LEU A 201 -18.82 -10.92 -17.41
CA LEU A 201 -18.37 -10.41 -16.12
C LEU A 201 -17.57 -11.49 -15.40
N LEU A 202 -16.34 -11.15 -15.04
CA LEU A 202 -15.46 -12.04 -14.29
C LEU A 202 -15.91 -12.11 -12.83
N ARG A 203 -15.86 -13.31 -12.25
CA ARG A 203 -16.12 -13.59 -10.83
C ARG A 203 -14.99 -14.44 -10.28
N PHE A 204 -14.69 -14.25 -9.01
CA PHE A 204 -13.67 -15.03 -8.33
C PHE A 204 -14.19 -15.53 -6.98
N THR A 205 -13.91 -16.80 -6.71
CA THR A 205 -14.25 -17.45 -5.44
C THR A 205 -13.06 -18.29 -5.00
N HIS A 206 -12.63 -18.12 -3.78
CA HIS A 206 -11.51 -18.85 -3.20
C HIS A 206 -11.97 -19.64 -1.97
N PRO A 207 -11.46 -20.88 -1.74
CA PRO A 207 -11.90 -21.71 -0.60
C PRO A 207 -11.75 -21.02 0.76
N GLU A 208 -10.69 -20.25 0.97
CA GLU A 208 -10.43 -19.56 2.22
C GLU A 208 -11.14 -18.19 2.31
N PHE A 209 -11.17 -17.43 1.21
CA PHE A 209 -11.66 -16.05 1.21
C PHE A 209 -13.13 -15.92 0.78
N GLY A 210 -13.76 -17.01 0.33
CA GLY A 210 -15.10 -16.99 -0.20
C GLY A 210 -15.23 -16.23 -1.53
N VAL A 211 -16.36 -15.57 -1.74
CA VAL A 211 -16.61 -14.73 -2.93
C VAL A 211 -15.91 -13.38 -2.78
N ILE A 212 -15.00 -13.08 -3.70
CA ILE A 212 -14.24 -11.83 -3.72
C ILE A 212 -14.84 -10.88 -4.77
N SER A 213 -15.01 -9.62 -4.39
CA SER A 213 -15.53 -8.58 -5.28
C SER A 213 -14.56 -8.29 -6.43
N PRO A 214 -15.06 -8.04 -7.67
CA PRO A 214 -14.23 -7.53 -8.75
C PRO A 214 -13.45 -6.26 -8.40
N MET A 215 -14.01 -5.39 -7.58
CA MET A 215 -13.35 -4.17 -7.11
C MET A 215 -12.10 -4.47 -6.26
N ASP A 216 -12.03 -5.63 -5.63
CA ASP A 216 -10.89 -6.02 -4.79
C ASP A 216 -9.85 -6.79 -5.59
N PHE A 217 -10.25 -7.75 -6.45
CA PHE A 217 -9.28 -8.61 -7.13
C PHE A 217 -8.77 -8.05 -8.47
N ILE A 218 -9.56 -7.26 -9.23
CA ILE A 218 -9.10 -6.70 -10.51
C ILE A 218 -7.88 -5.80 -10.33
N PRO A 219 -7.84 -4.85 -9.35
CA PRO A 219 -6.64 -4.05 -9.11
C PRO A 219 -5.41 -4.88 -8.73
N ILE A 220 -5.60 -6.01 -8.05
CA ILE A 220 -4.50 -6.94 -7.72
C ILE A 220 -3.94 -7.56 -9.01
N LEU A 221 -4.80 -8.08 -9.88
CA LEU A 221 -4.42 -8.65 -11.17
C LEU A 221 -3.73 -7.63 -12.10
N GLU A 222 -4.20 -6.37 -12.09
CA GLU A 222 -3.60 -5.29 -12.88
C GLU A 222 -2.19 -4.93 -12.39
N ASN A 223 -2.02 -4.79 -11.07
CA ASN A 223 -0.75 -4.44 -10.45
C ASN A 223 0.31 -5.55 -10.63
N SER A 224 -0.10 -6.81 -10.60
CA SER A 224 0.77 -7.98 -10.85
C SER A 224 0.97 -8.28 -12.34
N LYS A 225 0.19 -7.65 -13.23
CA LYS A 225 0.09 -7.94 -14.69
C LYS A 225 -0.55 -9.29 -15.02
N GLU A 226 -1.02 -10.03 -14.06
CA GLU A 226 -1.72 -11.30 -14.25
C GLU A 226 -3.06 -11.11 -14.97
N ILE A 227 -3.60 -9.89 -14.97
CA ILE A 227 -4.79 -9.53 -15.76
C ILE A 227 -4.65 -9.87 -17.25
N ILE A 228 -3.42 -9.93 -17.78
CA ILE A 228 -3.16 -10.30 -19.18
C ILE A 228 -3.50 -11.78 -19.39
N ARG A 229 -3.01 -12.66 -18.51
CA ARG A 229 -3.28 -14.11 -18.58
C ARG A 229 -4.76 -14.41 -18.33
N VAL A 230 -5.33 -13.81 -17.28
CA VAL A 230 -6.74 -13.95 -16.95
C VAL A 230 -7.64 -13.45 -18.08
N GLY A 231 -7.26 -12.35 -18.75
CA GLY A 231 -8.00 -11.82 -19.89
C GLY A 231 -8.04 -12.77 -21.09
N LYS A 232 -6.91 -13.39 -21.43
CA LYS A 232 -6.85 -14.45 -22.46
C LYS A 232 -7.77 -15.62 -22.09
N TRP A 233 -7.69 -16.08 -20.83
CA TRP A 233 -8.58 -17.13 -20.32
C TRP A 233 -10.07 -16.73 -20.38
N VAL A 234 -10.44 -15.49 -20.07
CA VAL A 234 -11.82 -14.98 -20.20
C VAL A 234 -12.31 -15.06 -21.64
N ILE A 235 -11.48 -14.65 -22.62
CA ILE A 235 -11.82 -14.73 -24.04
C ILE A 235 -12.06 -16.16 -24.45
N ASP A 236 -11.13 -17.07 -24.17
CA ASP A 236 -11.23 -18.50 -24.49
C ASP A 236 -12.48 -19.13 -23.88
N ARG A 237 -12.70 -18.88 -22.59
CA ARG A 237 -13.86 -19.44 -21.88
C ARG A 237 -15.18 -18.91 -22.43
N SER A 238 -15.21 -17.64 -22.84
CA SER A 238 -16.38 -17.03 -23.48
C SER A 238 -16.70 -17.65 -24.82
N LEU A 239 -15.70 -17.84 -25.66
CA LEU A 239 -15.86 -18.48 -26.99
C LEU A 239 -16.26 -19.96 -26.87
N GLN A 240 -15.66 -20.69 -25.92
CA GLN A 240 -16.04 -22.07 -25.62
C GLN A 240 -17.52 -22.18 -25.21
N THR A 241 -17.96 -21.30 -24.30
CA THR A 241 -19.35 -21.25 -23.83
C THR A 241 -20.32 -20.99 -24.99
N LEU A 242 -20.01 -20.02 -25.87
CA LEU A 242 -20.83 -19.75 -27.06
C LEU A 242 -20.87 -20.94 -28.01
N ALA A 243 -19.75 -21.64 -28.21
CA ALA A 243 -19.68 -22.84 -29.06
C ALA A 243 -20.53 -24.00 -28.48
N GLU A 244 -20.51 -24.20 -27.16
CA GLU A 244 -21.35 -25.17 -26.47
C GLU A 244 -22.84 -24.83 -26.61
N TRP A 245 -23.24 -23.59 -26.41
CA TRP A 245 -24.63 -23.16 -26.60
C TRP A 245 -25.10 -23.35 -28.05
N ARG A 246 -24.24 -22.96 -29.02
CA ARG A 246 -24.57 -23.23 -30.46
C ARG A 246 -24.85 -24.69 -30.74
N LYS A 247 -24.07 -25.60 -30.14
CA LYS A 247 -24.32 -27.06 -30.30
C LYS A 247 -25.64 -27.49 -29.70
N GLN A 248 -26.03 -26.90 -28.55
CA GLN A 248 -27.27 -27.30 -27.85
C GLN A 248 -28.53 -26.76 -28.54
N ILE A 249 -28.51 -25.56 -29.08
CA ILE A 249 -29.70 -24.87 -29.62
C ILE A 249 -29.71 -24.83 -31.16
N GLY A 250 -28.63 -25.26 -31.84
CA GLY A 250 -28.56 -25.35 -33.29
C GLY A 250 -28.27 -24.04 -34.04
N HIS A 251 -28.19 -22.91 -33.37
CA HIS A 251 -27.84 -21.61 -33.94
C HIS A 251 -27.03 -20.75 -32.94
N MET A 252 -26.47 -19.62 -33.42
CA MET A 252 -25.76 -18.69 -32.51
C MET A 252 -26.74 -17.95 -31.59
N PRO A 253 -26.58 -18.06 -30.26
CA PRO A 253 -27.53 -17.51 -29.31
C PRO A 253 -27.44 -15.98 -29.20
N LEU A 254 -26.27 -15.45 -29.48
CA LEU A 254 -25.98 -13.99 -29.34
C LEU A 254 -25.32 -13.48 -30.62
N LYS A 255 -25.67 -12.26 -31.04
CA LYS A 255 -25.01 -11.53 -32.14
C LYS A 255 -23.77 -10.77 -31.64
N ARG A 256 -23.76 -10.40 -30.35
CA ARG A 256 -22.70 -9.58 -29.77
C ARG A 256 -22.37 -10.03 -28.37
N LEU A 257 -21.07 -10.15 -28.08
CA LEU A 257 -20.53 -10.38 -26.75
C LEU A 257 -19.61 -9.24 -26.37
N GLN A 258 -19.80 -8.65 -25.19
CA GLN A 258 -18.96 -7.59 -24.68
C GLN A 258 -18.04 -8.15 -23.61
N ILE A 259 -16.73 -7.92 -23.77
CA ILE A 259 -15.71 -8.33 -22.80
C ILE A 259 -14.97 -7.08 -22.36
N ASN A 260 -14.89 -6.85 -21.06
CA ASN A 260 -14.14 -5.73 -20.49
C ASN A 260 -12.64 -6.01 -20.59
N VAL A 261 -11.90 -5.03 -21.10
CA VAL A 261 -10.44 -5.10 -21.27
C VAL A 261 -9.79 -3.99 -20.44
N SER A 262 -8.85 -4.37 -19.59
CA SER A 262 -8.08 -3.44 -18.77
C SER A 262 -7.04 -2.69 -19.63
N TYR A 263 -6.69 -1.46 -19.20
CA TYR A 263 -5.63 -0.68 -19.82
C TYR A 263 -4.26 -1.40 -19.82
N VAL A 264 -4.01 -2.24 -18.80
CA VAL A 264 -2.79 -3.05 -18.69
C VAL A 264 -2.73 -4.08 -19.83
N GLN A 265 -3.85 -4.72 -20.15
CA GLN A 265 -3.96 -5.67 -21.27
C GLN A 265 -3.79 -4.99 -22.63
N PHE A 266 -4.26 -3.75 -22.76
CA PHE A 266 -4.12 -2.98 -24.00
C PHE A 266 -2.66 -2.68 -24.37
N LYS A 267 -1.75 -2.75 -23.40
CA LYS A 267 -0.29 -2.60 -23.62
C LYS A 267 0.41 -3.89 -24.02
N ASP A 268 -0.29 -5.04 -23.99
CA ASP A 268 0.25 -6.31 -24.47
C ASP A 268 0.21 -6.32 -26.00
N PRO A 269 1.39 -6.38 -26.67
CA PRO A 269 1.43 -6.42 -28.14
C PRO A 269 0.73 -7.64 -28.76
N GLU A 270 0.60 -8.71 -27.99
CA GLU A 270 -0.02 -9.96 -28.45
C GLU A 270 -1.55 -9.93 -28.40
N LEU A 271 -2.15 -8.97 -27.66
CA LEU A 271 -3.60 -8.95 -27.47
C LEU A 271 -4.37 -8.90 -28.80
N LEU A 272 -3.93 -8.03 -29.73
CA LEU A 272 -4.59 -7.88 -31.05
C LEU A 272 -4.46 -9.13 -31.93
N GLY A 273 -3.41 -9.93 -31.76
CA GLY A 273 -3.23 -11.17 -32.48
C GLY A 273 -3.97 -12.35 -31.84
N TYR A 274 -4.41 -12.18 -30.60
CA TYR A 274 -5.14 -13.18 -29.83
C TYR A 274 -6.65 -13.12 -30.07
N VAL A 275 -7.20 -11.94 -30.36
CA VAL A 275 -8.62 -11.69 -30.62
C VAL A 275 -8.88 -11.74 -32.13
#